data_55f6bef1256d6c9d664308a6f322125c
#
_entry.id   55f6bef1256d6c9d664308a6f322125c
#
_cell.length_a   1.000
_cell.length_b   1.000
_cell.length_c   1.000
_cell.angle_alpha   90.00
_cell.angle_beta   90.00
_cell.angle_gamma   90.00
#
_symmetry.space_group_name_H-M   'P 1'
#
loop_
_entity.id
_entity.type
_entity.pdbx_description
1 polymer ?
#
loop_
_entity_poly.entity_id
_entity_poly.type
_entity_poly.pdbx_seq_one_letter_code
_entity_poly.pdbx_strand_id
1 'polypeptide(L)'
;MRWRSAIAAIGMLFVSNGQLGAADLFTAEQAPVPPTEEHGIWAAIAYSTPDEKYGFFWGADKRQEAMDIALKHCERDGGSKCLVVSIFRNHRHWDDDDNTGFPYNHCGALAIGKDEHNRVTPWGANSAPTRREAEDLALKACEGSGSQCKIREWICT
;
A
#
# COMPACT_ATOMS: atom_id res chain seq x y z
N MET A 1 -77.21 -50.90 -46.93
CA MET A 1 -77.00 -49.49 -46.67
C MET A 1 -75.90 -49.30 -45.59
N ARG A 2 -74.72 -48.89 -45.99
CA ARG A 2 -73.52 -48.76 -45.10
C ARG A 2 -73.05 -47.35 -45.18
N TRP A 3 -73.18 -46.60 -44.07
CA TRP A 3 -72.65 -45.28 -43.92
C TRP A 3 -71.20 -45.37 -43.39
N ARG A 4 -70.30 -44.80 -44.12
CA ARG A 4 -68.92 -44.67 -43.73
C ARG A 4 -68.72 -43.22 -43.19
N SER A 5 -68.48 -43.12 -41.88
CA SER A 5 -68.09 -41.87 -41.25
C SER A 5 -66.61 -41.64 -41.49
N ALA A 6 -66.26 -40.53 -42.10
CA ALA A 6 -64.91 -40.05 -42.23
C ALA A 6 -64.55 -39.21 -41.00
N ILE A 7 -63.55 -39.61 -40.26
CA ILE A 7 -62.98 -38.84 -39.13
C ILE A 7 -61.81 -37.99 -39.69
N ALA A 8 -62.04 -36.69 -39.67
CA ALA A 8 -60.96 -35.75 -40.00
C ALA A 8 -60.09 -35.51 -38.75
N ALA A 9 -58.84 -35.91 -38.85
CA ALA A 9 -57.85 -35.62 -37.81
C ALA A 9 -57.30 -34.22 -38.02
N ILE A 10 -57.59 -33.31 -37.08
CA ILE A 10 -57.00 -31.98 -37.03
C ILE A 10 -55.71 -32.10 -36.26
N GLY A 11 -54.59 -32.00 -36.98
CA GLY A 11 -53.27 -31.90 -36.37
C GLY A 11 -53.00 -30.51 -35.77
N MET A 12 -52.93 -30.43 -34.47
CA MET A 12 -52.45 -29.22 -33.77
C MET A 12 -50.93 -29.15 -33.85
N LEU A 13 -50.42 -28.21 -34.63
CA LEU A 13 -49.02 -27.83 -34.61
C LEU A 13 -48.76 -26.99 -33.34
N PHE A 14 -48.10 -27.59 -32.36
CA PHE A 14 -47.54 -26.85 -31.24
C PHE A 14 -46.28 -26.14 -31.71
N VAL A 15 -46.38 -24.82 -31.92
CA VAL A 15 -45.20 -23.95 -32.08
C VAL A 15 -44.69 -23.74 -30.69
N SER A 16 -43.62 -24.46 -30.31
CA SER A 16 -42.85 -24.20 -29.11
C SER A 16 -42.04 -22.90 -29.32
N ASN A 17 -42.55 -21.79 -28.80
CA ASN A 17 -41.72 -20.58 -28.63
C ASN A 17 -40.61 -20.89 -27.68
N GLY A 18 -39.42 -21.26 -28.20
CA GLY A 18 -38.20 -21.27 -27.45
C GLY A 18 -37.87 -19.81 -27.02
N GLN A 19 -38.17 -19.47 -25.79
CA GLN A 19 -37.60 -18.29 -25.17
C GLN A 19 -36.08 -18.51 -25.07
N LEU A 20 -35.35 -17.92 -25.99
CA LEU A 20 -33.92 -17.68 -25.80
C LEU A 20 -33.83 -16.76 -24.58
N GLY A 21 -33.60 -17.34 -23.41
CA GLY A 21 -33.19 -16.59 -22.23
C GLY A 21 -31.92 -15.85 -22.64
N ALA A 22 -32.02 -14.54 -22.81
CA ALA A 22 -30.83 -13.72 -22.84
C ALA A 22 -30.08 -14.07 -21.56
N ALA A 23 -28.86 -14.62 -21.71
CA ALA A 23 -27.95 -14.71 -20.58
C ALA A 23 -27.83 -13.28 -20.04
N ASP A 24 -28.34 -13.06 -18.84
CA ASP A 24 -28.09 -11.85 -18.12
C ASP A 24 -26.54 -11.72 -18.11
N LEU A 25 -26.05 -10.79 -18.92
CA LEU A 25 -24.71 -10.29 -18.78
C LEU A 25 -24.68 -9.74 -17.36
N PHE A 26 -24.20 -10.57 -16.42
CA PHE A 26 -23.78 -10.08 -15.14
C PHE A 26 -22.89 -8.87 -15.44
N THR A 27 -23.43 -7.68 -15.22
CA THR A 27 -22.58 -6.51 -15.09
C THR A 27 -21.60 -6.93 -14.02
N ALA A 28 -20.35 -7.21 -14.43
CA ALA A 28 -19.28 -7.56 -13.51
C ALA A 28 -19.34 -6.44 -12.45
N GLU A 29 -19.80 -6.78 -11.24
CA GLU A 29 -19.83 -5.85 -10.13
C GLU A 29 -18.43 -5.29 -10.04
N GLN A 30 -18.30 -4.02 -10.37
CA GLN A 30 -17.02 -3.36 -10.44
C GLN A 30 -16.41 -3.52 -9.07
N ALA A 31 -15.27 -4.22 -8.98
CA ALA A 31 -14.61 -4.47 -7.71
C ALA A 31 -14.49 -3.13 -6.96
N PRO A 32 -14.78 -3.09 -5.65
CA PRO A 32 -14.69 -1.85 -4.89
C PRO A 32 -13.34 -1.18 -5.13
N VAL A 33 -13.36 0.08 -5.57
CA VAL A 33 -12.12 0.85 -5.73
C VAL A 33 -11.53 1.02 -4.33
N PRO A 34 -10.27 0.61 -4.09
CA PRO A 34 -9.65 0.81 -2.79
C PRO A 34 -9.69 2.30 -2.38
N PRO A 35 -9.78 2.60 -1.09
CA PRO A 35 -9.60 3.98 -0.61
C PRO A 35 -8.33 4.60 -1.17
N THR A 36 -8.34 5.89 -1.40
CA THR A 36 -7.22 6.62 -2.05
C THR A 36 -5.90 6.44 -1.29
N GLU A 37 -5.96 6.35 0.04
CA GLU A 37 -4.80 6.07 0.89
C GLU A 37 -4.23 4.65 0.77
N GLU A 38 -4.95 3.75 0.12
CA GLU A 38 -4.51 2.37 -0.13
C GLU A 38 -3.86 2.20 -1.51
N HIS A 39 -3.85 3.25 -2.33
CA HIS A 39 -3.19 3.20 -3.62
C HIS A 39 -1.67 3.27 -3.47
N GLY A 40 -0.95 2.49 -4.28
CA GLY A 40 0.51 2.41 -4.25
C GLY A 40 1.04 1.26 -3.39
N ILE A 41 2.34 1.27 -3.20
CA ILE A 41 3.08 0.34 -2.33
C ILE A 41 3.69 1.17 -1.22
N TRP A 42 3.29 0.89 0.02
CA TRP A 42 3.68 1.67 1.18
C TRP A 42 4.87 1.09 1.90
N ALA A 43 5.70 1.99 2.43
CA ALA A 43 6.79 1.68 3.31
C ALA A 43 6.81 2.64 4.50
N ALA A 44 7.37 2.19 5.62
CA ALA A 44 7.55 3.00 6.82
C ALA A 44 8.84 2.65 7.54
N ILE A 45 9.41 3.64 8.23
CA ILE A 45 10.50 3.48 9.19
C ILE A 45 10.01 3.98 10.54
N ALA A 46 10.21 3.17 11.58
CA ALA A 46 9.96 3.53 12.97
C ALA A 46 11.28 3.60 13.75
N TYR A 47 11.35 4.49 14.72
CA TYR A 47 12.55 4.71 15.53
C TYR A 47 12.18 4.99 16.99
N SER A 48 12.96 4.46 17.93
CA SER A 48 12.91 4.75 19.36
C SER A 48 14.16 5.52 19.76
N THR A 49 14.02 6.82 20.00
CA THR A 49 15.13 7.70 20.38
C THR A 49 15.85 7.25 21.66
N PRO A 50 15.15 6.86 22.76
CA PRO A 50 15.84 6.50 24.00
C PRO A 50 16.64 5.21 23.91
N ASP A 51 16.25 4.31 23.02
CA ASP A 51 16.84 2.98 22.93
C ASP A 51 17.71 2.80 21.66
N GLU A 52 17.70 3.80 20.78
CA GLU A 52 18.36 3.77 19.47
C GLU A 52 17.95 2.56 18.62
N LYS A 53 16.72 2.09 18.84
CA LYS A 53 16.13 0.96 18.13
C LYS A 53 15.27 1.43 16.98
N TYR A 54 15.23 0.64 15.92
CA TYR A 54 14.43 0.97 14.75
C TYR A 54 13.76 -0.28 14.18
N GLY A 55 12.75 -0.03 13.40
CA GLY A 55 12.07 -1.04 12.61
C GLY A 55 11.64 -0.45 11.28
N PHE A 56 11.46 -1.30 10.30
CA PHE A 56 11.02 -0.87 8.98
C PHE A 56 10.19 -1.95 8.32
N PHE A 57 9.39 -1.52 7.35
CA PHE A 57 8.65 -2.41 6.46
C PHE A 57 8.42 -1.74 5.10
N TRP A 58 8.32 -2.53 4.06
CA TRP A 58 7.95 -2.12 2.71
C TRP A 58 7.05 -3.17 2.05
N GLY A 59 6.33 -2.77 1.00
CA GLY A 59 5.48 -3.67 0.24
C GLY A 59 4.05 -3.81 0.76
N ALA A 60 3.63 -2.95 1.69
CA ALA A 60 2.24 -2.94 2.14
C ALA A 60 1.32 -2.28 1.11
N ASP A 61 0.13 -2.85 0.94
CA ASP A 61 -0.91 -2.22 0.13
C ASP A 61 -1.55 -1.01 0.84
N LYS A 62 -1.46 -0.98 2.18
CA LYS A 62 -2.07 0.04 3.02
C LYS A 62 -1.02 0.82 3.82
N ARG A 63 -1.22 2.13 3.88
CA ARG A 63 -0.39 3.02 4.69
C ARG A 63 -0.31 2.59 6.15
N GLN A 64 -1.48 2.29 6.76
CA GLN A 64 -1.55 1.89 8.17
C GLN A 64 -0.82 0.58 8.42
N GLU A 65 -0.93 -0.39 7.52
CA GLU A 65 -0.22 -1.66 7.62
C GLU A 65 1.30 -1.49 7.66
N ALA A 66 1.86 -0.65 6.76
CA ALA A 66 3.29 -0.35 6.76
C ALA A 66 3.74 0.24 8.10
N MET A 67 2.97 1.18 8.64
CA MET A 67 3.25 1.81 9.93
C MET A 67 3.23 0.81 11.08
N ASP A 68 2.18 -0.01 11.16
CA ASP A 68 1.99 -0.97 12.26
C ASP A 68 3.09 -2.04 12.26
N ILE A 69 3.51 -2.51 11.09
CA ILE A 69 4.57 -3.50 10.99
C ILE A 69 5.93 -2.88 11.33
N ALA A 70 6.22 -1.67 10.87
CA ALA A 70 7.46 -0.97 11.22
C ALA A 70 7.57 -0.74 12.74
N LEU A 71 6.48 -0.32 13.39
CA LEU A 71 6.42 -0.19 14.86
C LEU A 71 6.68 -1.50 15.57
N LYS A 72 6.01 -2.58 15.16
CA LYS A 72 6.24 -3.93 15.73
C LYS A 72 7.69 -4.40 15.58
N HIS A 73 8.34 -4.09 14.47
CA HIS A 73 9.75 -4.43 14.26
C HIS A 73 10.65 -3.65 15.21
N CYS A 74 10.42 -2.35 15.38
CA CYS A 74 11.15 -1.50 16.32
C CYS A 74 10.98 -1.99 17.78
N GLU A 75 9.76 -2.30 18.21
CA GLU A 75 9.45 -2.81 19.55
C GLU A 75 10.10 -4.19 19.78
N ARG A 76 10.03 -5.09 18.79
CA ARG A 76 10.67 -6.41 18.87
C ARG A 76 12.19 -6.32 18.97
N ASP A 77 12.81 -5.30 18.39
CA ASP A 77 14.26 -5.02 18.51
C ASP A 77 14.62 -4.39 19.87
N GLY A 78 13.63 -4.12 20.73
CA GLY A 78 13.80 -3.62 22.09
C GLY A 78 13.54 -2.10 22.24
N GLY A 79 12.90 -1.46 21.26
CA GLY A 79 12.48 -0.07 21.37
C GLY A 79 11.29 0.09 22.32
N SER A 80 11.40 0.97 23.32
CA SER A 80 10.35 1.21 24.31
C SER A 80 9.40 2.35 23.91
N LYS A 81 9.82 3.23 23.02
CA LYS A 81 9.07 4.41 22.55
C LYS A 81 9.21 4.56 21.04
N CYS A 82 8.77 3.55 20.31
CA CYS A 82 8.82 3.56 18.87
C CYS A 82 7.80 4.52 18.26
N LEU A 83 8.24 5.36 17.34
CA LEU A 83 7.41 6.27 16.57
C LEU A 83 7.71 6.09 15.09
N VAL A 84 6.71 6.21 14.23
CA VAL A 84 6.93 6.27 12.79
C VAL A 84 7.60 7.60 12.45
N VAL A 85 8.80 7.54 11.89
CA VAL A 85 9.64 8.71 11.58
C VAL A 85 9.73 9.03 10.09
N SER A 86 9.41 8.05 9.25
CA SER A 86 9.29 8.25 7.80
C SER A 86 8.22 7.32 7.26
N ILE A 87 7.41 7.82 6.35
CA ILE A 87 6.45 7.03 5.58
C ILE A 87 6.45 7.53 4.15
N PHE A 88 6.45 6.62 3.22
CA PHE A 88 6.50 6.93 1.80
C PHE A 88 5.86 5.81 0.99
N ARG A 89 5.61 6.08 -0.28
CA ARG A 89 5.03 5.11 -1.20
C ARG A 89 5.62 5.24 -2.59
N ASN A 90 5.65 4.12 -3.27
CA ASN A 90 5.80 4.05 -4.70
C ASN A 90 4.39 3.95 -5.32
N HIS A 91 4.12 4.65 -6.42
CA HIS A 91 2.87 4.43 -7.12
C HIS A 91 2.94 3.14 -7.95
N ARG A 92 1.84 2.42 -8.03
CA ARG A 92 1.68 1.34 -8.99
C ARG A 92 1.54 1.97 -10.37
N HIS A 93 2.15 1.37 -11.38
CA HIS A 93 2.19 1.93 -12.74
C HIS A 93 0.82 2.13 -13.43
N TRP A 94 -0.26 1.71 -12.81
CA TRP A 94 -1.63 1.98 -13.25
C TRP A 94 -2.36 3.04 -12.40
N ASP A 95 -1.71 3.60 -11.39
CA ASP A 95 -2.26 4.60 -10.48
C ASP A 95 -1.46 5.90 -10.64
N ASP A 96 -1.69 6.62 -11.75
CA ASP A 96 -0.91 7.82 -12.07
C ASP A 96 -1.18 9.00 -11.11
N ASP A 97 -2.41 9.13 -10.62
CA ASP A 97 -2.80 10.15 -9.65
C ASP A 97 -4.03 9.69 -8.86
N ASP A 98 -3.87 9.57 -7.56
CA ASP A 98 -4.94 9.21 -6.64
C ASP A 98 -5.58 10.42 -5.94
N ASN A 99 -5.21 11.63 -6.33
CA ASN A 99 -5.70 12.90 -5.79
C ASN A 99 -5.49 13.09 -4.27
N THR A 100 -4.59 12.32 -3.64
CA THR A 100 -4.27 12.51 -2.22
C THR A 100 -3.33 13.68 -1.98
N GLY A 101 -2.58 14.10 -3.01
CA GLY A 101 -1.46 15.02 -2.86
C GLY A 101 -0.26 14.42 -2.12
N PHE A 102 -0.30 13.13 -1.76
CA PHE A 102 0.82 12.47 -1.10
C PHE A 102 1.91 12.12 -2.13
N PRO A 103 3.18 12.50 -1.91
CA PRO A 103 4.23 12.30 -2.90
C PRO A 103 4.54 10.81 -3.11
N TYR A 104 4.87 10.45 -4.34
CA TYR A 104 5.43 9.15 -4.70
C TYR A 104 6.95 9.18 -4.52
N ASN A 105 7.40 8.95 -3.29
CA ASN A 105 8.80 8.80 -2.95
C ASN A 105 9.13 7.31 -2.89
N HIS A 106 10.16 6.90 -3.58
CA HIS A 106 10.48 5.48 -3.76
C HIS A 106 11.37 4.93 -2.66
N CYS A 107 12.08 5.79 -1.95
CA CYS A 107 13.03 5.40 -0.92
C CYS A 107 12.89 6.26 0.32
N GLY A 108 13.16 5.67 1.48
CA GLY A 108 13.31 6.35 2.76
C GLY A 108 14.62 5.96 3.42
N ALA A 109 15.15 6.85 4.24
CA ALA A 109 16.38 6.64 5.00
C ALA A 109 16.28 7.15 6.42
N LEU A 110 17.03 6.53 7.32
CA LEU A 110 17.25 6.90 8.72
C LEU A 110 18.75 7.13 8.95
N ALA A 111 19.10 8.30 9.44
CA ALA A 111 20.43 8.65 9.90
C ALA A 111 20.45 8.79 11.42
N ILE A 112 21.51 8.32 12.06
CA ILE A 112 21.72 8.41 13.49
C ILE A 112 23.13 8.96 13.73
N GLY A 113 23.24 9.93 14.62
CA GLY A 113 24.48 10.53 15.02
C GLY A 113 25.04 9.94 16.31
N LYS A 114 26.18 10.48 16.73
CA LYS A 114 26.71 10.27 18.06
C LYS A 114 26.73 11.61 18.77
N ASP A 115 26.12 11.66 19.94
CA ASP A 115 26.29 12.81 20.84
C ASP A 115 27.48 12.52 21.78
N GLU A 116 28.53 13.34 21.68
CA GLU A 116 29.71 13.25 22.57
C GLU A 116 29.36 13.59 24.01
N HIS A 117 28.21 14.23 24.26
CA HIS A 117 27.78 14.71 25.57
C HIS A 117 26.65 13.87 26.21
N ASN A 118 26.25 12.75 25.58
CA ASN A 118 25.38 11.69 26.13
C ASN A 118 23.97 12.11 26.56
N ARG A 119 23.35 13.12 25.92
CA ARG A 119 22.03 13.59 26.34
C ARG A 119 20.89 13.09 25.47
N VAL A 120 20.99 13.22 24.19
CA VAL A 120 20.02 12.69 23.20
C VAL A 120 20.76 12.41 21.92
N THR A 121 20.68 11.18 21.43
CA THR A 121 21.28 10.82 20.15
C THR A 121 20.56 11.56 19.02
N PRO A 122 21.26 12.41 18.25
CA PRO A 122 20.66 13.09 17.11
C PRO A 122 20.28 12.08 16.04
N TRP A 123 19.17 12.31 15.40
CA TRP A 123 18.70 11.49 14.32
C TRP A 123 17.97 12.32 13.26
N GLY A 124 17.81 11.76 12.08
CA GLY A 124 17.02 12.32 11.00
C GLY A 124 16.49 11.21 10.11
N ALA A 125 15.27 11.37 9.64
CA ALA A 125 14.67 10.48 8.68
C ALA A 125 13.98 11.29 7.58
N ASN A 126 14.08 10.78 6.36
CA ASN A 126 13.42 11.44 5.24
C ASN A 126 13.15 10.44 4.11
N SER A 127 12.32 10.84 3.16
CA SER A 127 12.03 10.07 1.96
C SER A 127 12.22 10.94 0.70
N ALA A 128 12.56 10.29 -0.41
CA ALA A 128 12.82 10.93 -1.69
C ALA A 128 12.62 9.95 -2.86
N PRO A 129 12.55 10.45 -4.11
CA PRO A 129 12.47 9.60 -5.28
C PRO A 129 13.61 8.61 -5.44
N THR A 130 14.81 8.94 -4.95
CA THR A 130 15.97 8.07 -5.04
C THR A 130 16.57 7.80 -3.66
N ARG A 131 17.24 6.64 -3.52
CA ARG A 131 17.98 6.29 -2.30
C ARG A 131 18.95 7.38 -1.88
N ARG A 132 19.77 7.86 -2.82
CA ARG A 132 20.80 8.85 -2.53
C ARG A 132 20.20 10.13 -1.97
N GLU A 133 19.14 10.64 -2.58
CA GLU A 133 18.45 11.83 -2.08
C GLU A 133 17.84 11.60 -0.70
N ALA A 134 17.22 10.43 -0.45
CA ALA A 134 16.68 10.09 0.86
C ALA A 134 17.78 10.05 1.94
N GLU A 135 18.93 9.44 1.62
CA GLU A 135 20.11 9.41 2.50
C GLU A 135 20.66 10.82 2.77
N ASP A 136 20.82 11.63 1.74
CA ASP A 136 21.33 13.01 1.88
C ASP A 136 20.39 13.88 2.72
N LEU A 137 19.07 13.75 2.55
CA LEU A 137 18.07 14.46 3.33
C LEU A 137 18.03 13.98 4.80
N ALA A 138 18.15 12.67 5.04
CA ALA A 138 18.19 12.10 6.37
C ALA A 138 19.46 12.56 7.13
N LEU A 139 20.62 12.55 6.48
CA LEU A 139 21.88 13.08 7.03
C LEU A 139 21.74 14.57 7.37
N LYS A 140 21.24 15.39 6.46
CA LYS A 140 21.04 16.82 6.68
C LYS A 140 20.10 17.09 7.87
N ALA A 141 19.01 16.30 8.00
CA ALA A 141 18.10 16.42 9.14
C ALA A 141 18.77 16.04 10.46
N CYS A 142 19.62 15.01 10.46
CA CYS A 142 20.37 14.57 11.62
C CYS A 142 21.50 15.57 12.01
N GLU A 143 22.25 16.07 11.04
CA GLU A 143 23.42 16.94 11.23
C GLU A 143 23.06 18.40 11.57
N GLY A 144 21.80 18.79 11.40
CA GLY A 144 21.31 20.12 11.75
C GLY A 144 21.59 20.52 13.20
N SER A 145 21.92 19.57 14.08
CA SER A 145 22.37 19.77 15.46
C SER A 145 23.90 19.93 15.63
N GLY A 146 24.68 19.90 14.54
CA GLY A 146 26.13 19.96 14.57
C GLY A 146 26.83 18.63 14.88
N SER A 147 26.12 17.52 14.82
CA SER A 147 26.62 16.18 15.12
C SER A 147 27.06 15.44 13.87
N GLN A 148 27.99 14.51 14.04
CA GLN A 148 28.37 13.61 12.96
C GLN A 148 27.34 12.48 12.86
N CYS A 149 26.65 12.38 11.73
CA CYS A 149 25.61 11.39 11.48
C CYS A 149 26.05 10.35 10.46
N LYS A 150 25.47 9.16 10.55
CA LYS A 150 25.66 8.07 9.59
C LYS A 150 24.31 7.47 9.22
N ILE A 151 24.17 7.04 7.99
CA ILE A 151 23.01 6.26 7.57
C ILE A 151 22.99 4.96 8.37
N ARG A 152 21.88 4.73 9.05
CA ARG A 152 21.62 3.53 9.83
C ARG A 152 20.82 2.51 9.04
N GLU A 153 19.83 2.98 8.30
CA GLU A 153 18.95 2.14 7.49
C GLU A 153 18.43 2.92 6.29
N TRP A 154 18.15 2.21 5.23
CA TRP A 154 17.43 2.71 4.06
C TRP A 154 16.60 1.59 3.46
N ILE A 155 15.46 1.92 2.90
CA ILE A 155 14.58 1.01 2.19
C ILE A 155 14.00 1.72 0.96
N CYS A 156 13.72 0.96 -0.08
CA CYS A 156 13.02 1.44 -1.28
C CYS A 156 11.83 0.53 -1.57
N THR A 157 10.80 1.09 -2.21
CA THR A 157 9.58 0.38 -2.65
C THR A 157 9.54 0.23 -4.16
#